data_eeec5a49698551d7e471ec61dd553ce5
#
_entry.id   eeec5a49698551d7e471ec61dd553ce5
#
_cell.length_a   1.000
_cell.length_b   1.000
_cell.length_c   1.000
_cell.angle_alpha   90.00
_cell.angle_beta   90.00
_cell.angle_gamma   90.00
#
_symmetry.space_group_name_H-M   'P 1'
#
loop_
_entity.id
_entity.type
_entity.pdbx_description
1 polymer ?
#
loop_
_entity_poly.entity_id
_entity_poly.type
_entity_poly.pdbx_seq_one_letter_code
_entity_poly.pdbx_strand_id
1 'polypeptide(L)'
;LRYLRLKFAFRFSSPVKKVLIMGAVIAVLMMVFHQGRYSGTGSNLVALCFDGITDDIYAYDWILKMALTILTLSSGFIGGEVAPLFSIGSCLGYVLGPVFGFDPMFGAALGFASVFCSGSNTLLAAILVGVESFGYSMLPFFSVVCFVSFIFNFNNSIFTAQRVAFTRPTRRQRLKERLSEKKNNINN
;
A
#
# COMPACT_ATOMS: atom_id res chain seq x y z
N LEU A 1 7.02 -6.79 -3.81
CA LEU A 1 6.37 -6.94 -5.12
C LEU A 1 7.36 -7.34 -6.21
N ARG A 2 8.44 -6.58 -6.45
CA ARG A 2 9.45 -6.87 -7.49
C ARG A 2 10.09 -8.25 -7.33
N TYR A 3 10.47 -8.63 -6.12
CA TYR A 3 11.07 -9.95 -5.83
C TYR A 3 10.09 -11.09 -6.11
N LEU A 4 8.83 -10.94 -5.73
CA LEU A 4 7.79 -11.93 -5.99
C LEU A 4 7.49 -12.04 -7.49
N ARG A 5 7.39 -10.92 -8.22
CA ARG A 5 7.22 -10.93 -9.69
C ARG A 5 8.34 -11.71 -10.38
N LEU A 6 9.60 -11.51 -9.98
CA LEU A 6 10.73 -12.25 -10.53
C LEU A 6 10.67 -13.74 -10.21
N LYS A 7 10.38 -14.12 -8.96
CA LYS A 7 10.28 -15.51 -8.54
C LYS A 7 9.17 -16.27 -9.27
N PHE A 8 8.01 -15.63 -9.49
CA PHE A 8 6.91 -16.21 -10.27
C PHE A 8 7.17 -16.23 -11.78
N ALA A 9 7.96 -15.28 -12.31
CA ALA A 9 8.32 -15.26 -13.72
C ALA A 9 9.19 -16.46 -14.12
N PHE A 10 10.10 -16.88 -13.25
CA PHE A 10 11.03 -18.01 -13.55
C PHE A 10 10.38 -19.41 -13.50
N ARG A 11 9.17 -19.55 -12.97
CA ARG A 11 8.55 -20.86 -12.76
C ARG A 11 7.67 -21.34 -13.92
N PHE A 12 7.29 -20.47 -14.85
CA PHE A 12 6.38 -20.81 -15.95
C PHE A 12 7.04 -20.55 -17.31
N SER A 13 7.07 -21.60 -18.16
CA SER A 13 7.64 -21.55 -19.53
C SER A 13 6.86 -20.66 -20.50
N SER A 14 5.57 -20.36 -20.22
CA SER A 14 4.72 -19.57 -21.10
C SER A 14 3.96 -18.51 -20.28
N PRO A 15 3.96 -17.23 -20.70
CA PRO A 15 3.23 -16.18 -20.01
C PRO A 15 1.71 -16.40 -19.99
N VAL A 16 1.15 -16.99 -21.05
CA VAL A 16 -0.28 -17.28 -21.14
C VAL A 16 -0.70 -18.36 -20.13
N LYS A 17 0.05 -19.45 -20.04
CA LYS A 17 -0.22 -20.51 -19.05
C LYS A 17 -0.15 -19.99 -17.61
N LYS A 18 0.81 -19.10 -17.34
CA LYS A 18 0.93 -18.44 -16.03
C LYS A 18 -0.33 -17.66 -15.68
N VAL A 19 -0.79 -16.78 -16.58
CA VAL A 19 -1.98 -15.94 -16.37
C VAL A 19 -3.22 -16.78 -16.18
N LEU A 20 -3.42 -17.83 -16.99
CA LEU A 20 -4.56 -18.73 -16.87
C LEU A 20 -4.60 -19.47 -15.52
N ILE A 21 -3.48 -20.10 -15.13
CA ILE A 21 -3.42 -20.85 -13.87
C ILE A 21 -3.59 -19.90 -12.66
N MET A 22 -2.87 -18.78 -12.66
CA MET A 22 -2.96 -17.83 -11.56
C MET A 22 -4.33 -17.13 -11.51
N GLY A 23 -4.94 -16.88 -12.68
CA GLY A 23 -6.30 -16.34 -12.76
C GLY A 23 -7.33 -17.31 -12.17
N ALA A 24 -7.24 -18.59 -12.50
CA ALA A 24 -8.10 -19.61 -11.91
C ALA A 24 -7.91 -19.71 -10.38
N VAL A 25 -6.68 -19.71 -9.89
CA VAL A 25 -6.38 -19.73 -8.45
C VAL A 25 -6.97 -18.50 -7.75
N ILE A 26 -6.78 -17.31 -8.31
CA ILE A 26 -7.32 -16.07 -7.73
C ILE A 26 -8.85 -16.09 -7.74
N ALA A 27 -9.48 -16.57 -8.83
CA ALA A 27 -10.94 -16.69 -8.92
C ALA A 27 -11.49 -17.64 -7.84
N VAL A 28 -10.88 -18.80 -7.66
CA VAL A 28 -11.26 -19.74 -6.59
C VAL A 28 -11.06 -19.12 -5.21
N LEU A 29 -9.94 -18.45 -4.96
CA LEU A 29 -9.71 -17.77 -3.68
C LEU A 29 -10.74 -16.67 -3.42
N MET A 30 -11.11 -15.89 -4.44
CA MET A 30 -12.16 -14.87 -4.30
C MET A 30 -13.56 -15.45 -4.06
N MET A 31 -13.85 -16.64 -4.61
CA MET A 31 -15.11 -17.34 -4.32
C MET A 31 -15.15 -17.92 -2.90
N VAL A 32 -14.04 -18.47 -2.43
CA VAL A 32 -13.92 -19.06 -1.09
C VAL A 32 -13.94 -17.98 -0.01
N PHE A 33 -13.25 -16.86 -0.25
CA PHE A 33 -13.19 -15.75 0.70
C PHE A 33 -14.35 -14.77 0.45
N HIS A 34 -15.47 -14.98 1.17
CA HIS A 34 -16.63 -14.09 1.22
C HIS A 34 -17.18 -13.66 -0.15
N GLN A 35 -17.33 -14.61 -1.09
CA GLN A 35 -18.07 -14.45 -2.37
C GLN A 35 -17.68 -13.18 -3.15
N GLY A 36 -16.39 -12.88 -3.26
CA GLY A 36 -15.91 -11.75 -4.05
C GLY A 36 -15.83 -10.41 -3.32
N ARG A 37 -16.00 -10.36 -2.01
CA ARG A 37 -15.86 -9.16 -1.17
C ARG A 37 -14.55 -8.40 -1.42
N TYR A 38 -13.47 -9.10 -1.70
CA TYR A 38 -12.15 -8.55 -1.95
C TYR A 38 -11.85 -8.26 -3.43
N SER A 39 -12.86 -8.40 -4.31
CA SER A 39 -12.68 -8.21 -5.76
C SER A 39 -12.42 -6.75 -6.14
N GLY A 40 -11.87 -6.53 -7.32
CA GLY A 40 -11.67 -5.22 -7.91
C GLY A 40 -10.77 -4.28 -7.08
N THR A 41 -11.10 -3.01 -7.11
CA THR A 41 -10.36 -1.93 -6.43
C THR A 41 -10.48 -1.98 -4.90
N GLY A 42 -11.51 -2.63 -4.37
CA GLY A 42 -11.85 -2.65 -2.95
C GLY A 42 -12.68 -1.46 -2.49
N SER A 43 -13.32 -0.75 -3.41
CA SER A 43 -14.25 0.34 -3.09
C SER A 43 -15.42 -0.11 -2.21
N ASN A 44 -15.88 -1.35 -2.40
CA ASN A 44 -16.88 -1.97 -1.53
C ASN A 44 -16.40 -2.10 -0.07
N LEU A 45 -15.12 -2.44 0.17
CA LEU A 45 -14.57 -2.48 1.52
C LEU A 45 -14.45 -1.08 2.13
N VAL A 46 -14.08 -0.09 1.32
CA VAL A 46 -14.07 1.32 1.77
C VAL A 46 -15.48 1.75 2.14
N ALA A 47 -16.48 1.49 1.28
CA ALA A 47 -17.88 1.82 1.58
C ALA A 47 -18.33 1.20 2.90
N LEU A 48 -18.09 -0.10 3.12
CA LEU A 48 -18.43 -0.78 4.38
C LEU A 48 -17.79 -0.13 5.62
N CYS A 49 -16.58 0.42 5.51
CA CYS A 49 -15.94 1.14 6.63
C CYS A 49 -16.69 2.44 7.00
N PHE A 50 -17.50 3.01 6.08
CA PHE A 50 -18.19 4.29 6.29
C PHE A 50 -19.72 4.19 6.29
N ASP A 51 -20.29 3.00 6.03
CA ASP A 51 -21.75 2.77 6.06
C ASP A 51 -22.35 2.71 7.48
N GLY A 52 -21.53 2.75 8.52
CA GLY A 52 -21.98 2.74 9.92
C GLY A 52 -22.44 1.38 10.45
N ILE A 53 -22.33 0.32 9.65
CA ILE A 53 -22.67 -1.05 10.05
C ILE A 53 -21.40 -1.69 10.60
N THR A 54 -21.23 -1.65 11.93
CA THR A 54 -19.98 -2.03 12.62
C THR A 54 -19.62 -3.52 12.53
N ASP A 55 -20.58 -4.40 12.24
CA ASP A 55 -20.36 -5.85 12.30
C ASP A 55 -19.85 -6.47 11.00
N ASP A 56 -19.75 -5.70 9.92
CA ASP A 56 -19.36 -6.21 8.61
C ASP A 56 -17.86 -6.13 8.29
N ILE A 57 -17.04 -5.53 9.17
CA ILE A 57 -15.58 -5.44 8.96
C ILE A 57 -14.84 -6.39 9.88
N TYR A 58 -14.19 -7.37 9.27
CA TYR A 58 -13.37 -8.34 10.00
C TYR A 58 -11.95 -7.82 10.23
N ALA A 59 -11.38 -8.16 11.39
CA ALA A 59 -10.02 -7.75 11.77
C ALA A 59 -8.93 -8.20 10.77
N TYR A 60 -9.19 -9.20 9.95
CA TYR A 60 -8.27 -9.73 8.94
C TYR A 60 -8.50 -9.22 7.50
N ASP A 61 -9.53 -8.39 7.26
CA ASP A 61 -9.89 -7.91 5.91
C ASP A 61 -8.74 -7.19 5.21
N TRP A 62 -8.01 -6.35 5.94
CA TRP A 62 -6.87 -5.65 5.39
C TRP A 62 -5.72 -6.58 4.98
N ILE A 63 -5.48 -7.68 5.73
CA ILE A 63 -4.46 -8.69 5.41
C ILE A 63 -4.84 -9.45 4.15
N LEU A 64 -6.10 -9.93 4.09
CA LEU A 64 -6.59 -10.66 2.92
C LEU A 64 -6.59 -9.80 1.67
N LYS A 65 -7.05 -8.56 1.76
CA LYS A 65 -7.01 -7.61 0.62
C LYS A 65 -5.57 -7.36 0.17
N MET A 66 -4.65 -7.14 1.09
CA MET A 66 -3.23 -6.96 0.78
C MET A 66 -2.64 -8.21 0.10
N ALA A 67 -2.89 -9.40 0.64
CA ALA A 67 -2.37 -10.66 0.09
C ALA A 67 -2.91 -10.93 -1.32
N LEU A 68 -4.22 -10.77 -1.54
CA LEU A 68 -4.85 -10.95 -2.85
C LEU A 68 -4.34 -9.92 -3.87
N THR A 69 -4.15 -8.67 -3.46
CA THR A 69 -3.59 -7.62 -4.32
C THR A 69 -2.16 -7.96 -4.74
N ILE A 70 -1.31 -8.36 -3.79
CA ILE A 70 0.07 -8.78 -4.08
C ILE A 70 0.08 -9.99 -5.02
N LEU A 71 -0.77 -10.97 -4.79
CA LEU A 71 -0.88 -12.16 -5.61
C LEU A 71 -1.29 -11.81 -7.05
N THR A 72 -2.33 -11.01 -7.22
CA THR A 72 -2.84 -10.55 -8.52
C THR A 72 -1.76 -9.81 -9.31
N LEU A 73 -1.15 -8.80 -8.70
CA LEU A 73 -0.11 -7.99 -9.34
C LEU A 73 1.18 -8.80 -9.64
N SER A 74 1.54 -9.76 -8.78
CA SER A 74 2.70 -10.62 -8.99
C SER A 74 2.47 -11.65 -10.11
N SER A 75 1.22 -12.00 -10.37
CA SER A 75 0.83 -12.92 -11.43
C SER A 75 0.96 -12.32 -12.84
N GLY A 76 1.08 -10.99 -12.92
CA GLY A 76 1.23 -10.28 -14.19
C GLY A 76 -0.06 -9.64 -14.71
N PHE A 77 -1.12 -9.65 -13.91
CA PHE A 77 -2.31 -8.87 -14.23
C PHE A 77 -2.00 -7.38 -14.16
N ILE A 78 -2.47 -6.64 -15.14
CA ILE A 78 -2.38 -5.19 -15.18
C ILE A 78 -3.53 -4.65 -14.33
N GLY A 79 -3.21 -3.91 -13.27
CA GLY A 79 -4.21 -3.31 -12.38
C GLY A 79 -3.65 -2.09 -11.66
N GLY A 80 -4.56 -1.27 -11.11
CA GLY A 80 -4.18 -0.13 -10.29
C GLY A 80 -3.61 -0.58 -8.94
N GLU A 81 -2.46 -0.06 -8.56
CA GLU A 81 -1.84 -0.34 -7.25
C GLU A 81 -2.35 0.62 -6.16
N VAL A 82 -2.90 1.76 -6.56
CA VAL A 82 -3.32 2.86 -5.66
C VAL A 82 -4.64 2.57 -4.94
N ALA A 83 -5.67 2.19 -5.70
CA ALA A 83 -7.00 1.97 -5.11
C ALA A 83 -7.02 0.87 -4.03
N PRO A 84 -6.31 -0.27 -4.17
CA PRO A 84 -6.16 -1.23 -3.07
C PRO A 84 -5.48 -0.67 -1.82
N LEU A 85 -4.60 0.34 -1.92
CA LEU A 85 -3.99 0.96 -0.74
C LEU A 85 -5.03 1.69 0.10
N PHE A 86 -5.97 2.37 -0.53
CA PHE A 86 -7.07 3.03 0.17
C PHE A 86 -7.92 2.02 0.95
N SER A 87 -8.31 0.91 0.33
CA SER A 87 -9.13 -0.10 1.00
C SER A 87 -8.39 -0.83 2.12
N ILE A 88 -7.11 -1.16 1.91
CA ILE A 88 -6.26 -1.75 2.96
C ILE A 88 -6.12 -0.77 4.12
N GLY A 89 -5.88 0.51 3.82
CA GLY A 89 -5.74 1.57 4.81
C GLY A 89 -7.01 1.79 5.63
N SER A 90 -8.17 1.88 4.96
CA SER A 90 -9.45 2.06 5.63
C SER A 90 -9.79 0.88 6.55
N CYS A 91 -9.65 -0.36 6.08
CA CYS A 91 -9.91 -1.54 6.92
C CYS A 91 -8.95 -1.62 8.11
N LEU A 92 -7.66 -1.35 7.90
CA LEU A 92 -6.67 -1.33 8.98
C LEU A 92 -7.00 -0.24 10.01
N GLY A 93 -7.28 0.97 9.54
CA GLY A 93 -7.63 2.11 10.39
C GLY A 93 -8.94 1.89 11.15
N TYR A 94 -9.94 1.26 10.51
CA TYR A 94 -11.20 0.88 11.14
C TYR A 94 -11.01 -0.07 12.33
N VAL A 95 -10.16 -1.07 12.16
CA VAL A 95 -9.86 -2.06 13.22
C VAL A 95 -9.00 -1.45 14.33
N LEU A 96 -8.05 -0.57 13.99
CA LEU A 96 -7.17 0.06 14.98
C LEU A 96 -7.82 1.23 15.72
N GLY A 97 -8.80 1.92 15.12
CA GLY A 97 -9.47 3.08 15.74
C GLY A 97 -9.93 2.80 17.17
N PRO A 98 -10.77 1.79 17.41
CA PRO A 98 -11.25 1.43 18.75
C PRO A 98 -10.14 1.05 19.73
N VAL A 99 -9.05 0.43 19.26
CA VAL A 99 -7.89 0.07 20.10
C VAL A 99 -7.23 1.30 20.71
N PHE A 100 -7.22 2.41 19.95
CA PHE A 100 -6.69 3.70 20.42
C PHE A 100 -7.75 4.63 21.01
N GLY A 101 -8.99 4.17 21.16
CA GLY A 101 -10.10 4.95 21.72
C GLY A 101 -10.70 5.96 20.74
N PHE A 102 -10.48 5.78 19.45
CA PHE A 102 -11.09 6.60 18.40
C PHE A 102 -12.34 5.93 17.82
N ASP A 103 -13.22 6.73 17.25
CA ASP A 103 -14.31 6.23 16.43
C ASP A 103 -13.77 5.40 15.25
N PRO A 104 -14.37 4.21 14.94
CA PRO A 104 -13.91 3.35 13.86
C PRO A 104 -13.85 4.04 12.49
N MET A 105 -14.84 4.88 12.16
CA MET A 105 -14.88 5.63 10.89
C MET A 105 -13.77 6.68 10.82
N PHE A 106 -13.52 7.36 11.95
CA PHE A 106 -12.40 8.31 12.05
C PHE A 106 -11.07 7.57 11.85
N GLY A 107 -10.88 6.43 12.51
CA GLY A 107 -9.73 5.55 12.30
C GLY A 107 -9.56 5.12 10.85
N ALA A 108 -10.66 4.73 10.17
CA ALA A 108 -10.68 4.35 8.77
C ALA A 108 -10.22 5.50 7.85
N ALA A 109 -10.68 6.72 8.09
CA ALA A 109 -10.26 7.89 7.32
C ALA A 109 -8.77 8.18 7.47
N LEU A 110 -8.23 8.11 8.69
CA LEU A 110 -6.79 8.28 8.94
C LEU A 110 -5.97 7.18 8.27
N GLY A 111 -6.42 5.92 8.35
CA GLY A 111 -5.82 4.78 7.69
C GLY A 111 -5.80 4.91 6.17
N PHE A 112 -6.92 5.36 5.57
CA PHE A 112 -7.06 5.66 4.14
C PHE A 112 -5.91 6.55 3.63
N ALA A 113 -5.70 7.70 4.26
CA ALA A 113 -4.69 8.66 3.85
C ALA A 113 -3.27 8.21 4.17
N SER A 114 -3.03 7.63 5.38
CA SER A 114 -1.69 7.27 5.83
C SER A 114 -1.08 6.09 5.05
N VAL A 115 -1.86 5.05 4.74
CA VAL A 115 -1.38 3.91 3.97
C VAL A 115 -1.12 4.31 2.52
N PHE A 116 -1.96 5.17 1.94
CA PHE A 116 -1.69 5.74 0.62
C PHE A 116 -0.42 6.61 0.62
N CYS A 117 -0.24 7.46 1.63
CA CYS A 117 0.97 8.27 1.80
C CYS A 117 2.24 7.43 1.84
N SER A 118 2.24 6.38 2.66
CA SER A 118 3.37 5.46 2.78
C SER A 118 3.59 4.66 1.48
N GLY A 119 2.55 4.10 0.88
CA GLY A 119 2.67 3.29 -0.33
C GLY A 119 3.13 4.08 -1.54
N SER A 120 2.62 5.30 -1.75
CA SER A 120 2.98 6.16 -2.87
C SER A 120 4.23 7.01 -2.62
N ASN A 121 4.67 7.15 -1.37
CA ASN A 121 5.73 8.07 -0.94
C ASN A 121 5.45 9.53 -1.35
N THR A 122 4.20 9.97 -1.20
CA THR A 122 3.74 11.31 -1.56
C THR A 122 2.99 11.95 -0.39
N LEU A 123 3.61 12.92 0.27
CA LEU A 123 3.03 13.55 1.46
C LEU A 123 1.85 14.46 1.09
N LEU A 124 2.08 15.46 0.23
CA LEU A 124 1.07 16.47 -0.08
C LEU A 124 -0.14 15.87 -0.79
N ALA A 125 0.09 14.98 -1.77
CA ALA A 125 -1.00 14.34 -2.50
C ALA A 125 -1.89 13.52 -1.57
N ALA A 126 -1.31 12.80 -0.60
CA ALA A 126 -2.09 12.00 0.35
C ALA A 126 -2.95 12.86 1.28
N ILE A 127 -2.41 13.99 1.77
CA ILE A 127 -3.18 14.95 2.59
C ILE A 127 -4.33 15.52 1.79
N LEU A 128 -4.07 15.98 0.55
CA LEU A 128 -5.10 16.59 -0.30
C LEU A 128 -6.20 15.61 -0.66
N VAL A 129 -5.86 14.37 -1.04
CA VAL A 129 -6.84 13.31 -1.33
C VAL A 129 -7.68 13.00 -0.08
N GLY A 130 -7.06 12.93 1.09
CA GLY A 130 -7.79 12.74 2.35
C GLY A 130 -8.77 13.88 2.62
N VAL A 131 -8.33 15.11 2.49
CA VAL A 131 -9.16 16.30 2.70
C VAL A 131 -10.31 16.40 1.68
N GLU A 132 -10.03 16.07 0.41
CA GLU A 132 -11.06 16.04 -0.64
C GLU A 132 -12.13 14.98 -0.36
N SER A 133 -11.72 13.82 0.16
CA SER A 133 -12.63 12.69 0.43
C SER A 133 -13.45 12.89 1.72
N PHE A 134 -12.89 13.50 2.76
CA PHE A 134 -13.47 13.55 4.11
C PHE A 134 -13.72 14.96 4.66
N GLY A 135 -13.37 15.97 3.90
CA GLY A 135 -13.62 17.38 4.24
C GLY A 135 -12.44 18.10 4.91
N TYR A 136 -12.49 19.44 4.85
CA TYR A 136 -11.42 20.32 5.34
C TYR A 136 -11.20 20.27 6.86
N SER A 137 -12.22 19.94 7.62
CA SER A 137 -12.11 19.79 9.09
C SER A 137 -11.10 18.73 9.51
N MET A 138 -10.83 17.76 8.63
CA MET A 138 -9.88 16.67 8.85
C MET A 138 -8.42 17.01 8.49
N LEU A 139 -8.17 18.19 7.90
CA LEU A 139 -6.84 18.62 7.44
C LEU A 139 -5.74 18.49 8.50
N PRO A 140 -5.91 18.96 9.76
CA PRO A 140 -4.86 18.83 10.78
C PRO A 140 -4.52 17.37 11.09
N PHE A 141 -5.53 16.51 11.15
CA PHE A 141 -5.34 15.08 11.44
C PHE A 141 -4.61 14.37 10.30
N PHE A 142 -5.02 14.61 9.04
CA PHE A 142 -4.31 14.04 7.87
C PHE A 142 -2.89 14.56 7.78
N SER A 143 -2.64 15.82 8.11
CA SER A 143 -1.29 16.38 8.09
C SER A 143 -0.36 15.65 9.06
N VAL A 144 -0.81 15.38 10.28
CA VAL A 144 -0.03 14.68 11.30
C VAL A 144 0.20 13.22 10.90
N VAL A 145 -0.87 12.48 10.57
CA VAL A 145 -0.76 11.04 10.31
C VAL A 145 0.03 10.75 9.03
N CYS A 146 -0.15 11.55 7.97
CA CYS A 146 0.62 11.41 6.74
C CYS A 146 2.08 11.80 6.94
N PHE A 147 2.38 12.84 7.73
CA PHE A 147 3.75 13.24 8.03
C PHE A 147 4.50 12.14 8.79
N VAL A 148 3.88 11.56 9.82
CA VAL A 148 4.44 10.42 10.55
C VAL A 148 4.66 9.23 9.61
N SER A 149 3.64 8.86 8.84
CA SER A 149 3.71 7.76 7.89
C SER A 149 4.82 7.95 6.83
N PHE A 150 4.99 9.18 6.35
CA PHE A 150 6.03 9.54 5.38
C PHE A 150 7.44 9.41 5.95
N ILE A 151 7.66 9.84 7.23
CA ILE A 151 8.96 9.72 7.89
C ILE A 151 9.36 8.25 8.07
N PHE A 152 8.43 7.40 8.51
CA PHE A 152 8.69 5.98 8.75
C PHE A 152 8.76 5.14 7.47
N ASN A 153 8.36 5.68 6.34
CA ASN A 153 8.42 4.97 5.05
C ASN A 153 9.83 4.79 4.47
N PHE A 154 10.83 5.53 4.96
CA PHE A 154 12.23 5.45 4.52
C PHE A 154 12.43 5.56 2.99
N ASN A 155 11.65 6.39 2.31
CA ASN A 155 11.67 6.58 0.85
C ASN A 155 11.34 5.32 0.02
N ASN A 156 10.60 4.39 0.57
CA ASN A 156 10.06 3.28 -0.21
C ASN A 156 8.80 3.71 -0.97
N SER A 157 8.66 3.25 -2.20
CA SER A 157 7.46 3.51 -3.01
C SER A 157 7.06 2.26 -3.79
N ILE A 158 5.76 2.11 -4.03
CA ILE A 158 5.23 1.12 -4.96
C ILE A 158 5.62 1.47 -6.41
N PHE A 159 5.85 2.75 -6.71
CA PHE A 159 6.22 3.22 -8.03
C PHE A 159 7.73 3.05 -8.27
N THR A 160 8.10 2.07 -9.08
CA THR A 160 9.51 1.75 -9.37
C THR A 160 10.25 2.85 -10.15
N ALA A 161 9.53 3.71 -10.86
CA ALA A 161 10.08 4.82 -11.66
C ALA A 161 10.11 6.16 -10.91
N GLN A 162 9.62 6.21 -9.67
CA GLN A 162 9.60 7.45 -8.89
C GLN A 162 11.03 7.88 -8.54
N ARG A 163 11.40 9.10 -8.95
CA ARG A 163 12.65 9.75 -8.55
C ARG A 163 12.36 10.71 -7.41
N VAL A 164 13.00 10.49 -6.28
CA VAL A 164 12.88 11.37 -5.10
C VAL A 164 13.96 12.44 -5.20
N ALA A 165 13.57 13.72 -5.19
CA ALA A 165 14.49 14.86 -5.32
C ALA A 165 15.48 14.93 -4.15
N PHE A 166 15.07 14.50 -2.96
CA PHE A 166 15.89 14.43 -1.75
C PHE A 166 16.01 12.99 -1.27
N THR A 167 16.84 12.21 -1.95
CA THR A 167 17.15 10.85 -1.47
C THR A 167 18.11 10.95 -0.29
N ARG A 168 17.68 10.54 0.90
CA ARG A 168 18.63 10.29 1.99
C ARG A 168 19.55 9.15 1.55
N PRO A 169 20.86 9.34 1.42
CA PRO A 169 21.74 8.29 0.92
C PRO A 169 21.66 7.09 1.84
N THR A 170 21.34 5.95 1.29
CA THR A 170 21.30 4.67 1.99
C THR A 170 22.68 4.40 2.60
N ARG A 171 22.74 3.70 3.76
CA ARG A 171 24.02 3.33 4.41
C ARG A 171 25.06 2.75 3.44
N ARG A 172 24.61 1.99 2.44
CA ARG A 172 25.44 1.44 1.36
C ARG A 172 26.01 2.52 0.41
N GLN A 173 25.24 3.57 0.12
CA GLN A 173 25.70 4.69 -0.73
C GLN A 173 26.71 5.54 0.00
N ARG A 174 26.47 5.85 1.27
CA ARG A 174 27.45 6.56 2.13
C ARG A 174 28.77 5.79 2.29
N LEU A 175 28.70 4.45 2.38
CA LEU A 175 29.90 3.61 2.41
C LEU A 175 30.66 3.65 1.09
N LYS A 176 29.98 3.62 -0.05
CA LYS A 176 30.60 3.73 -1.38
C LYS A 176 31.23 5.11 -1.60
N GLU A 177 30.54 6.18 -1.17
CA GLU A 177 31.08 7.56 -1.23
C GLU A 177 32.35 7.67 -0.38
N ARG A 178 32.33 7.22 0.86
CA ARG A 178 33.52 7.21 1.73
C ARG A 178 34.67 6.36 1.19
N LEU A 179 34.38 5.24 0.53
CA LEU A 179 35.41 4.40 -0.09
C LEU A 179 36.00 5.04 -1.35
N SER A 180 35.20 5.76 -2.13
CA SER A 180 35.67 6.51 -3.29
C SER A 180 36.51 7.73 -2.91
N GLU A 181 36.12 8.46 -1.85
CA GLU A 181 36.90 9.56 -1.29
C GLU A 181 38.26 9.09 -0.76
N LYS A 182 38.29 7.96 -0.02
CA LYS A 182 39.55 7.36 0.45
C LYS A 182 40.47 6.95 -0.70
N LYS A 183 39.91 6.42 -1.78
CA LYS A 183 40.69 5.99 -2.95
C LYS A 183 41.29 7.18 -3.71
N ASN A 184 40.56 8.29 -3.79
CA ASN A 184 41.08 9.52 -4.40
C ASN A 184 42.17 10.19 -3.56
N ASN A 185 42.06 10.15 -2.23
CA ASN A 185 43.09 10.71 -1.32
C ASN A 185 44.36 9.87 -1.24
N ILE A 186 44.38 8.62 -1.70
CA ILE A 186 45.57 7.77 -1.77
C ILE A 186 46.30 7.94 -3.10
N ASN A 187 45.59 8.41 -4.13
CA ASN A 187 46.13 8.59 -5.49
C ASN A 187 46.63 10.03 -5.76
N ASN A 188 46.46 10.96 -4.80
CA ASN A 188 47.04 12.30 -4.77
C ASN A 188 48.14 12.35 -3.72
#